data_86473cce3122a46873fc5aae1b8522b0
#
_entry.id   86473cce3122a46873fc5aae1b8522b0
#
_cell.length_a   1.000
_cell.length_b   1.000
_cell.length_c   1.000
_cell.angle_alpha   90.00
_cell.angle_beta   90.00
_cell.angle_gamma   90.00
#
_symmetry.space_group_name_H-M   'P 1'
#
loop_
_entity.id
_entity.type
_entity.pdbx_description
1 polymer ?
#
loop_
_entity_poly.entity_id
_entity_poly.type
_entity_poly.pdbx_seq_one_letter_code
_entity_poly.pdbx_strand_id
1 'polypeptide(L)'
;MTMFNMTTSLHKMTESLAEFSCYLPIEPDAAAWGLHVLDAGLGVCAASTAYPARGQHPDKYMFTWENGRELAEYQLIYISRGQGVFETRESGPHQVRAGSLLLLFPGVLHRYRPDLEFGWEEQWVGFQGTYAAQLMATFFSVTPPVLQLGYDPEFLRLLGSICDLAYSDLPGHRQMMAAYTTAALACAR
;
A
#
# COMPACT_ATOMS: atom_id res chain seq x y z
N MET A 1 38.27 -20.20 15.46
CA MET A 1 37.42 -20.75 14.39
C MET A 1 36.03 -20.91 14.98
N THR A 2 35.26 -19.83 14.96
CA THR A 2 33.98 -19.70 15.67
C THR A 2 32.86 -19.79 14.63
N MET A 3 32.12 -20.91 14.69
CA MET A 3 30.93 -21.11 13.87
C MET A 3 29.86 -20.11 14.30
N PHE A 4 29.55 -19.15 13.44
CA PHE A 4 28.41 -18.25 13.61
C PHE A 4 27.11 -19.03 13.35
N ASN A 5 26.28 -19.10 14.37
CA ASN A 5 25.04 -19.84 14.42
C ASN A 5 23.97 -19.15 13.54
N MET A 6 23.73 -19.64 12.32
CA MET A 6 22.73 -19.14 11.36
C MET A 6 21.28 -19.42 11.76
N THR A 7 21.05 -20.11 12.88
CA THR A 7 19.70 -20.52 13.33
C THR A 7 18.93 -19.42 14.08
N THR A 8 19.59 -18.34 14.52
CA THR A 8 18.94 -17.28 15.31
C THR A 8 18.25 -16.22 14.45
N SER A 9 18.53 -16.16 13.14
CA SER A 9 17.97 -15.16 12.24
C SER A 9 16.56 -15.50 11.73
N LEU A 10 16.21 -16.77 11.64
CA LEU A 10 14.89 -17.21 11.16
C LEU A 10 13.78 -17.13 12.23
N HIS A 11 14.12 -17.07 13.50
CA HIS A 11 13.14 -17.03 14.59
C HIS A 11 12.63 -15.61 14.92
N LYS A 12 13.27 -14.57 14.37
CA LYS A 12 12.83 -13.16 14.54
C LYS A 12 11.83 -12.66 13.48
N MET A 13 11.49 -13.47 12.48
CA MET A 13 10.54 -13.09 11.44
C MET A 13 9.07 -13.39 11.76
N THR A 14 8.76 -13.83 12.98
CA THR A 14 7.38 -14.06 13.45
C THR A 14 6.95 -13.09 14.55
N GLU A 15 7.67 -12.00 14.77
CA GLU A 15 7.13 -10.89 15.58
C GLU A 15 5.99 -10.27 14.76
N SER A 16 4.78 -10.28 15.35
CA SER A 16 3.59 -9.58 14.88
C SER A 16 4.01 -8.23 14.27
N LEU A 17 3.84 -8.06 12.97
CA LEU A 17 4.05 -6.77 12.31
C LEU A 17 3.17 -5.75 13.04
N ALA A 18 3.78 -4.80 13.73
CA ALA A 18 3.03 -3.74 14.40
C ALA A 18 2.31 -2.92 13.32
N GLU A 19 1.02 -2.66 13.53
CA GLU A 19 0.27 -1.75 12.66
C GLU A 19 0.98 -0.39 12.58
N PHE A 20 1.07 0.14 11.38
CA PHE A 20 1.80 1.36 11.10
C PHE A 20 1.07 2.18 10.05
N SER A 21 0.90 3.45 10.28
CA SER A 21 0.43 4.39 9.27
C SER A 21 1.14 5.73 9.41
N CYS A 22 1.61 6.29 8.31
CA CYS A 22 2.24 7.59 8.26
C CYS A 22 1.59 8.43 7.15
N TYR A 23 1.30 9.70 7.48
CA TYR A 23 0.72 10.70 6.58
C TYR A 23 1.67 11.88 6.47
N LEU A 24 2.07 12.20 5.26
CA LEU A 24 3.18 13.08 5.00
C LEU A 24 2.71 14.41 4.37
N PRO A 25 3.17 15.56 4.85
CA PRO A 25 2.90 16.83 4.19
C PRO A 25 3.60 16.87 2.82
N ILE A 26 3.01 17.62 1.88
CA ILE A 26 3.64 17.87 0.58
C ILE A 26 4.68 18.97 0.76
N GLU A 27 5.94 18.60 0.57
CA GLU A 27 7.06 19.55 0.57
C GLU A 27 7.39 19.97 -0.86
N PRO A 28 7.75 21.26 -1.10
CA PRO A 28 8.03 21.75 -2.46
C PRO A 28 9.11 20.95 -3.20
N ASP A 29 10.20 20.58 -2.53
CA ASP A 29 11.28 19.80 -3.12
C ASP A 29 10.85 18.35 -3.47
N ALA A 30 10.02 17.74 -2.62
CA ALA A 30 9.46 16.43 -2.90
C ALA A 30 8.47 16.49 -4.09
N ALA A 31 7.64 17.53 -4.15
CA ALA A 31 6.74 17.75 -5.27
C ALA A 31 7.49 18.01 -6.59
N ALA A 32 8.59 18.76 -6.55
CA ALA A 32 9.42 19.05 -7.71
C ALA A 32 10.08 17.79 -8.31
N TRP A 33 10.23 16.71 -7.52
CA TRP A 33 10.74 15.40 -7.99
C TRP A 33 9.80 14.72 -8.99
N GLY A 34 8.53 15.15 -9.07
CA GLY A 34 7.53 14.66 -10.00
C GLY A 34 6.78 13.40 -9.55
N LEU A 35 7.26 12.71 -8.54
CA LEU A 35 6.55 11.69 -7.77
C LEU A 35 6.86 11.93 -6.30
N HIS A 36 5.85 12.00 -5.45
CA HIS A 36 6.02 12.10 -4.00
C HIS A 36 5.00 11.24 -3.27
N VAL A 37 5.44 10.67 -2.15
CA VAL A 37 4.62 9.83 -1.28
C VAL A 37 3.83 10.71 -0.31
N LEU A 38 2.55 10.41 -0.15
CA LEU A 38 1.61 11.11 0.72
C LEU A 38 1.31 10.32 2.00
N ASP A 39 1.28 9.01 1.86
CA ASP A 39 1.02 8.08 2.97
C ASP A 39 1.64 6.72 2.67
N ALA A 40 1.96 6.02 3.73
CA ALA A 40 2.41 4.63 3.67
C ALA A 40 2.04 3.92 4.96
N GLY A 41 1.86 2.62 4.88
CA GLY A 41 1.55 1.87 6.09
C GLY A 41 1.45 0.37 5.90
N LEU A 42 1.20 -0.25 7.04
CA LEU A 42 0.92 -1.66 7.20
C LEU A 42 -0.24 -1.82 8.17
N GLY A 43 -1.26 -2.56 7.80
CA GLY A 43 -2.44 -2.83 8.60
C GLY A 43 -2.69 -4.32 8.74
N VAL A 44 -3.20 -4.71 9.90
CA VAL A 44 -3.66 -6.07 10.19
C VAL A 44 -5.13 -6.00 10.58
N CYS A 45 -6.00 -6.46 9.72
CA CYS A 45 -7.42 -6.55 10.02
C CYS A 45 -7.78 -8.00 10.38
N ALA A 46 -7.97 -8.26 11.66
CA ALA A 46 -8.36 -9.58 12.14
C ALA A 46 -9.79 -9.95 11.68
N ALA A 47 -10.10 -11.24 11.71
CA ALA A 47 -11.44 -11.73 11.48
C ALA A 47 -12.48 -11.03 12.39
N SER A 48 -13.66 -10.78 11.85
CA SER A 48 -14.79 -10.13 12.54
C SER A 48 -14.52 -8.69 13.01
N THR A 49 -13.46 -8.04 12.51
CA THR A 49 -13.15 -6.65 12.82
C THR A 49 -13.82 -5.70 11.81
N ALA A 50 -14.31 -4.55 12.30
CA ALA A 50 -14.85 -3.50 11.43
C ALA A 50 -13.73 -2.88 10.56
N TYR A 51 -14.04 -2.60 9.29
CA TYR A 51 -13.09 -2.03 8.34
C TYR A 51 -13.69 -0.85 7.57
N PRO A 52 -12.95 0.27 7.41
CA PRO A 52 -11.68 0.59 8.07
C PRO A 52 -11.87 0.80 9.58
N ALA A 53 -10.82 0.53 10.35
CA ALA A 53 -10.86 0.71 11.79
C ALA A 53 -11.00 2.19 12.15
N ARG A 54 -11.95 2.51 13.04
CA ARG A 54 -12.22 3.90 13.40
C ARG A 54 -11.07 4.52 14.19
N GLY A 55 -10.70 5.75 13.81
CA GLY A 55 -9.69 6.55 14.53
C GLY A 55 -8.23 6.18 14.21
N GLN A 56 -7.98 5.24 13.34
CA GLN A 56 -6.62 4.88 12.88
C GLN A 56 -6.14 5.72 11.69
N HIS A 57 -7.06 6.34 10.95
CA HIS A 57 -6.77 7.11 9.75
C HIS A 57 -7.43 8.49 9.78
N PRO A 58 -6.86 9.51 9.12
CA PRO A 58 -7.53 10.78 8.89
C PRO A 58 -8.88 10.62 8.18
N ASP A 59 -9.81 11.54 8.43
CA ASP A 59 -11.19 11.46 7.93
C ASP A 59 -11.30 11.26 6.41
N LYS A 60 -10.39 11.84 5.62
CA LYS A 60 -10.36 11.68 4.16
C LYS A 60 -10.15 10.23 3.69
N TYR A 61 -9.58 9.37 4.54
CA TYR A 61 -9.37 7.95 4.26
C TYR A 61 -10.47 7.05 4.81
N MET A 62 -11.38 7.62 5.63
CA MET A 62 -12.51 6.87 6.17
C MET A 62 -13.62 6.72 5.13
N PHE A 63 -14.26 5.57 5.10
CA PHE A 63 -15.42 5.28 4.26
C PHE A 63 -16.30 4.22 4.89
N THR A 64 -17.50 4.08 4.36
CA THR A 64 -18.38 2.93 4.62
C THR A 64 -18.52 2.09 3.38
N TRP A 65 -18.87 0.83 3.53
CA TRP A 65 -19.10 -0.03 2.37
C TRP A 65 -20.18 0.53 1.42
N GLU A 66 -21.22 1.16 1.97
CA GLU A 66 -22.33 1.73 1.21
C GLU A 66 -21.89 2.92 0.33
N ASN A 67 -21.05 3.76 0.88
CA ASN A 67 -20.67 5.02 0.22
C ASN A 67 -19.39 4.90 -0.61
N GLY A 68 -18.45 4.03 -0.19
CA GLY A 68 -17.10 4.05 -0.77
C GLY A 68 -16.36 5.35 -0.48
N ARG A 69 -15.28 5.58 -1.21
CA ARG A 69 -14.54 6.86 -1.19
C ARG A 69 -13.92 7.15 -2.55
N GLU A 70 -13.59 8.41 -2.76
CA GLU A 70 -12.71 8.89 -3.82
C GLU A 70 -11.47 9.53 -3.19
N LEU A 71 -10.29 9.27 -3.73
CA LEU A 71 -9.04 9.89 -3.32
C LEU A 71 -8.54 10.80 -4.44
N ALA A 72 -7.71 11.79 -4.08
CA ALA A 72 -7.04 12.67 -5.04
C ALA A 72 -5.69 12.11 -5.51
N GLU A 73 -5.22 11.04 -4.87
CA GLU A 73 -3.95 10.37 -5.11
C GLU A 73 -4.11 8.96 -5.68
N TYR A 74 -3.03 8.41 -6.22
CA TYR A 74 -2.89 6.99 -6.50
C TYR A 74 -2.55 6.25 -5.21
N GLN A 75 -3.05 5.01 -5.08
CA GLN A 75 -2.55 4.08 -4.05
C GLN A 75 -2.26 2.70 -4.64
N LEU A 76 -1.21 2.09 -4.15
CA LEU A 76 -0.94 0.66 -4.25
C LEU A 76 -1.26 0.05 -2.90
N ILE A 77 -2.14 -0.95 -2.85
CA ILE A 77 -2.45 -1.70 -1.63
C ILE A 77 -2.18 -3.17 -1.92
N TYR A 78 -1.15 -3.71 -1.31
CA TYR A 78 -0.77 -5.11 -1.47
C TYR A 78 -1.29 -5.93 -0.29
N ILE A 79 -2.01 -7.00 -0.60
CA ILE A 79 -2.54 -7.92 0.39
C ILE A 79 -1.54 -9.06 0.56
N SER A 80 -0.82 -9.05 1.69
CA SER A 80 0.20 -10.06 1.99
C SER A 80 -0.39 -11.35 2.53
N ARG A 81 -1.57 -11.27 3.18
CA ARG A 81 -2.26 -12.42 3.78
C ARG A 81 -3.77 -12.19 3.84
N GLY A 82 -4.54 -13.29 3.86
CA GLY A 82 -5.99 -13.23 3.97
C GLY A 82 -6.67 -13.01 2.63
N GLN A 83 -7.91 -12.57 2.69
CA GLN A 83 -8.76 -12.36 1.52
C GLN A 83 -9.85 -11.32 1.77
N GLY A 84 -10.53 -10.89 0.69
CA GLY A 84 -11.60 -9.91 0.78
C GLY A 84 -12.16 -9.56 -0.58
N VAL A 85 -12.74 -8.37 -0.68
CA VAL A 85 -13.35 -7.85 -1.90
C VAL A 85 -12.92 -6.41 -2.13
N PHE A 86 -12.69 -6.08 -3.40
CA PHE A 86 -12.47 -4.72 -3.89
C PHE A 86 -13.46 -4.42 -5.01
N GLU A 87 -13.97 -3.21 -5.06
CA GLU A 87 -14.95 -2.79 -6.06
C GLU A 87 -14.70 -1.34 -6.45
N THR A 88 -14.79 -1.06 -7.75
CA THR A 88 -14.88 0.31 -8.28
C THR A 88 -16.21 0.51 -8.98
N ARG A 89 -16.58 1.78 -9.22
CA ARG A 89 -17.78 2.09 -10.01
C ARG A 89 -17.70 1.50 -11.42
N GLU A 90 -16.49 1.45 -11.98
CA GLU A 90 -16.25 1.08 -13.38
C GLU A 90 -16.15 -0.43 -13.59
N SER A 91 -15.73 -1.19 -12.58
CA SER A 91 -15.37 -2.60 -12.76
C SER A 91 -16.18 -3.59 -11.92
N GLY A 92 -17.01 -3.10 -10.98
CA GLY A 92 -17.74 -4.01 -10.07
C GLY A 92 -16.80 -4.77 -9.09
N PRO A 93 -17.32 -5.85 -8.46
CA PRO A 93 -16.58 -6.57 -7.41
C PRO A 93 -15.49 -7.49 -7.96
N HIS A 94 -14.32 -7.43 -7.34
CA HIS A 94 -13.17 -8.30 -7.57
C HIS A 94 -12.82 -9.04 -6.28
N GLN A 95 -12.56 -10.34 -6.41
CA GLN A 95 -12.02 -11.13 -5.31
C GLN A 95 -10.58 -10.76 -5.05
N VAL A 96 -10.26 -10.51 -3.80
CA VAL A 96 -8.93 -10.16 -3.30
C VAL A 96 -8.42 -11.30 -2.43
N ARG A 97 -7.14 -11.64 -2.58
CA ARG A 97 -6.48 -12.70 -1.81
C ARG A 97 -5.01 -12.35 -1.58
N ALA A 98 -4.33 -13.12 -0.77
CA ALA A 98 -2.88 -12.98 -0.62
C ALA A 98 -2.18 -12.95 -1.98
N GLY A 99 -1.28 -11.98 -2.17
CA GLY A 99 -0.62 -11.68 -3.44
C GLY A 99 -1.41 -10.77 -4.40
N SER A 100 -2.58 -10.28 -4.01
CA SER A 100 -3.31 -9.26 -4.78
C SER A 100 -2.72 -7.88 -4.54
N LEU A 101 -2.59 -7.10 -5.61
CA LEU A 101 -2.30 -5.67 -5.59
C LEU A 101 -3.52 -4.90 -6.08
N LEU A 102 -4.07 -4.05 -5.23
CA LEU A 102 -5.15 -3.13 -5.57
C LEU A 102 -4.56 -1.83 -6.10
N LEU A 103 -5.08 -1.37 -7.23
CA LEU A 103 -4.69 -0.10 -7.86
C LEU A 103 -5.80 0.92 -7.68
N LEU A 104 -5.54 1.98 -6.92
CA LEU A 104 -6.46 3.08 -6.74
C LEU A 104 -6.02 4.27 -7.59
N PHE A 105 -6.99 4.86 -8.28
CA PHE A 105 -6.77 6.00 -9.18
C PHE A 105 -7.49 7.25 -8.66
N PRO A 106 -6.92 8.45 -8.86
CA PRO A 106 -7.57 9.71 -8.49
C PRO A 106 -8.97 9.84 -9.08
N GLY A 107 -9.95 10.26 -8.26
CA GLY A 107 -11.32 10.52 -8.68
C GLY A 107 -12.14 9.26 -9.02
N VAL A 108 -11.60 8.06 -8.83
CA VAL A 108 -12.33 6.81 -9.04
C VAL A 108 -12.97 6.36 -7.74
N LEU A 109 -14.30 6.28 -7.72
CA LEU A 109 -15.02 5.76 -6.56
C LEU A 109 -14.68 4.29 -6.36
N HIS A 110 -14.20 3.97 -5.17
CA HIS A 110 -13.83 2.60 -4.80
C HIS A 110 -14.24 2.27 -3.37
N ARG A 111 -14.32 0.98 -3.11
CA ARG A 111 -14.52 0.41 -1.78
C ARG A 111 -13.88 -0.97 -1.69
N TYR A 112 -13.40 -1.32 -0.53
CA TYR A 112 -12.80 -2.61 -0.27
C TYR A 112 -12.93 -2.98 1.20
N ARG A 113 -12.85 -4.24 1.49
CA ARG A 113 -12.86 -4.76 2.86
C ARG A 113 -12.34 -6.18 2.91
N PRO A 114 -11.74 -6.59 4.03
CA PRO A 114 -11.42 -7.99 4.29
C PRO A 114 -12.70 -8.83 4.43
N ASP A 115 -12.54 -10.10 4.18
CA ASP A 115 -13.51 -11.11 4.53
C ASP A 115 -13.64 -11.21 6.06
N LEU A 116 -14.86 -11.28 6.57
CA LEU A 116 -15.12 -11.29 8.02
C LEU A 116 -14.65 -12.59 8.70
N GLU A 117 -14.52 -13.68 7.97
CA GLU A 117 -14.05 -14.95 8.51
C GLU A 117 -12.53 -15.03 8.57
N PHE A 118 -11.83 -14.42 7.60
CA PHE A 118 -10.38 -14.58 7.45
C PHE A 118 -9.58 -13.33 7.84
N GLY A 119 -10.15 -12.14 7.65
CA GLY A 119 -9.38 -10.90 7.74
C GLY A 119 -8.33 -10.78 6.64
N TRP A 120 -7.44 -9.82 6.76
CA TRP A 120 -6.25 -9.68 5.90
C TRP A 120 -5.12 -8.89 6.54
N GLU A 121 -3.93 -8.97 5.92
CA GLU A 121 -2.80 -8.08 6.15
C GLU A 121 -2.54 -7.28 4.89
N GLU A 122 -2.44 -5.96 5.03
CA GLU A 122 -2.23 -5.03 3.91
C GLU A 122 -1.02 -4.14 4.13
N GLN A 123 -0.32 -3.83 3.04
CA GLN A 123 0.70 -2.79 3.00
C GLN A 123 0.37 -1.83 1.87
N TRP A 124 0.51 -0.53 2.14
CA TRP A 124 0.14 0.45 1.13
C TRP A 124 1.14 1.59 1.00
N VAL A 125 1.09 2.25 -0.16
CA VAL A 125 1.72 3.53 -0.42
C VAL A 125 0.77 4.39 -1.25
N GLY A 126 0.49 5.60 -0.75
CA GLY A 126 -0.23 6.65 -1.45
C GLY A 126 0.74 7.66 -2.06
N PHE A 127 0.56 8.02 -3.31
CA PHE A 127 1.49 8.89 -4.03
C PHE A 127 0.80 9.71 -5.10
N GLN A 128 1.44 10.81 -5.50
CA GLN A 128 1.00 11.65 -6.62
C GLN A 128 2.17 12.38 -7.27
N GLY A 129 1.87 13.13 -8.34
CA GLY A 129 2.83 13.95 -9.07
C GLY A 129 2.74 13.73 -10.58
N THR A 130 3.41 14.58 -11.35
CA THR A 130 3.36 14.53 -12.82
C THR A 130 4.03 13.27 -13.38
N TYR A 131 5.14 12.86 -12.80
CA TYR A 131 5.82 11.60 -13.17
C TYR A 131 5.00 10.38 -12.74
N ALA A 132 4.40 10.42 -11.55
CA ALA A 132 3.48 9.37 -11.11
C ALA A 132 2.31 9.22 -12.10
N ALA A 133 1.67 10.31 -12.50
CA ALA A 133 0.57 10.31 -13.46
C ALA A 133 1.00 9.73 -14.82
N GLN A 134 2.19 10.09 -15.30
CA GLN A 134 2.75 9.53 -16.55
C GLN A 134 2.94 8.02 -16.47
N LEU A 135 3.55 7.50 -15.38
CA LEU A 135 3.74 6.06 -15.20
C LEU A 135 2.41 5.32 -15.12
N MET A 136 1.49 5.83 -14.31
CA MET A 136 0.19 5.19 -14.11
C MET A 136 -0.64 5.19 -15.41
N ALA A 137 -0.66 6.28 -16.16
CA ALA A 137 -1.38 6.35 -17.43
C ALA A 137 -0.75 5.49 -18.54
N THR A 138 0.57 5.29 -18.49
CA THR A 138 1.27 4.53 -19.53
C THR A 138 1.20 3.02 -19.28
N PHE A 139 1.29 2.59 -18.04
CA PHE A 139 1.53 1.19 -17.71
C PHE A 139 0.39 0.51 -16.95
N PHE A 140 -0.56 1.25 -16.42
CA PHE A 140 -1.66 0.74 -15.60
C PHE A 140 -3.00 1.23 -16.10
N SER A 141 -4.05 0.55 -15.70
CA SER A 141 -5.43 0.88 -16.09
C SER A 141 -6.35 0.80 -14.88
N VAL A 142 -7.40 1.59 -14.89
CA VAL A 142 -8.49 1.50 -13.91
C VAL A 142 -9.26 0.18 -14.04
N THR A 143 -9.08 -0.55 -15.14
CA THR A 143 -9.72 -1.83 -15.39
C THR A 143 -8.74 -2.80 -16.08
N PRO A 144 -8.36 -3.94 -15.47
CA PRO A 144 -8.74 -4.39 -14.14
C PRO A 144 -7.99 -3.64 -13.02
N PRO A 145 -8.66 -3.30 -11.91
CA PRO A 145 -8.04 -2.56 -10.81
C PRO A 145 -7.30 -3.47 -9.80
N VAL A 146 -7.29 -4.78 -10.02
CA VAL A 146 -6.62 -5.77 -9.18
C VAL A 146 -5.66 -6.59 -10.03
N LEU A 147 -4.38 -6.57 -9.64
CA LEU A 147 -3.35 -7.41 -10.22
C LEU A 147 -3.02 -8.58 -9.28
N GLN A 148 -2.64 -9.72 -9.82
CA GLN A 148 -2.21 -10.88 -9.05
C GLN A 148 -0.71 -11.04 -9.18
N LEU A 149 0.05 -10.45 -8.25
CA LEU A 149 1.51 -10.55 -8.21
C LEU A 149 1.97 -11.88 -7.60
N GLY A 150 1.10 -12.53 -6.78
CA GLY A 150 1.53 -13.64 -5.93
C GLY A 150 2.42 -13.14 -4.78
N TYR A 151 3.17 -14.04 -4.16
CA TYR A 151 4.15 -13.66 -3.15
C TYR A 151 5.40 -13.11 -3.83
N ASP A 152 5.61 -11.81 -3.68
CA ASP A 152 6.78 -11.10 -4.21
C ASP A 152 7.60 -10.48 -3.08
N PRO A 153 8.73 -11.10 -2.69
CA PRO A 153 9.56 -10.63 -1.59
C PRO A 153 10.24 -9.28 -1.91
N GLU A 154 10.51 -8.98 -3.17
CA GLU A 154 11.11 -7.70 -3.54
C GLU A 154 10.08 -6.57 -3.46
N PHE A 155 8.85 -6.81 -3.91
CA PHE A 155 7.76 -5.85 -3.76
C PHE A 155 7.52 -5.51 -2.27
N LEU A 156 7.45 -6.54 -1.41
CA LEU A 156 7.29 -6.37 0.04
C LEU A 156 8.46 -5.60 0.67
N ARG A 157 9.70 -5.90 0.24
CA ARG A 157 10.90 -5.19 0.70
C ARG A 157 10.85 -3.71 0.32
N LEU A 158 10.39 -3.38 -0.89
CA LEU A 158 10.25 -2.00 -1.34
C LEU A 158 9.20 -1.23 -0.52
N LEU A 159 8.02 -1.81 -0.27
CA LEU A 159 7.00 -1.21 0.58
C LEU A 159 7.51 -1.02 2.02
N GLY A 160 8.19 -2.01 2.59
CA GLY A 160 8.82 -1.91 3.91
C GLY A 160 9.85 -0.77 3.97
N SER A 161 10.72 -0.65 2.94
CA SER A 161 11.70 0.43 2.86
C SER A 161 11.04 1.83 2.77
N ILE A 162 9.89 1.95 2.10
CA ILE A 162 9.11 3.20 2.09
C ILE A 162 8.62 3.53 3.50
N CYS A 163 8.08 2.54 4.22
CA CYS A 163 7.63 2.72 5.60
C CYS A 163 8.77 3.13 6.55
N ASP A 164 9.94 2.49 6.43
CA ASP A 164 11.13 2.82 7.24
C ASP A 164 11.58 4.27 7.01
N LEU A 165 11.56 4.74 5.76
CA LEU A 165 11.93 6.10 5.39
C LEU A 165 10.90 7.15 5.81
N ALA A 166 9.65 6.78 6.03
CA ALA A 166 8.59 7.71 6.40
C ALA A 166 8.85 8.41 7.75
N TYR A 167 9.66 7.80 8.62
CA TYR A 167 10.12 8.37 9.89
C TYR A 167 11.56 8.86 9.88
N SER A 168 12.20 8.87 8.72
CA SER A 168 13.58 9.29 8.61
C SER A 168 13.68 10.82 8.52
N ASP A 169 14.63 11.39 9.26
CA ASP A 169 15.01 12.78 9.13
C ASP A 169 16.25 12.97 8.21
N LEU A 170 16.70 11.90 7.55
CA LEU A 170 17.88 11.98 6.68
C LEU A 170 17.58 12.82 5.42
N PRO A 171 18.53 13.65 4.98
CA PRO A 171 18.38 14.41 3.74
C PRO A 171 18.07 13.47 2.57
N GLY A 172 17.07 13.82 1.76
CA GLY A 172 16.69 13.03 0.58
C GLY A 172 15.80 11.81 0.86
N HIS A 173 15.35 11.58 2.10
CA HIS A 173 14.46 10.44 2.41
C HIS A 173 13.17 10.46 1.57
N ARG A 174 12.59 11.64 1.32
CA ARG A 174 11.40 11.78 0.47
C ARG A 174 11.63 11.35 -0.97
N GLN A 175 12.78 11.72 -1.53
CA GLN A 175 13.19 11.33 -2.87
C GLN A 175 13.51 9.84 -2.94
N MET A 176 14.07 9.26 -1.89
CA MET A 176 14.27 7.82 -1.78
C MET A 176 12.93 7.06 -1.72
N MET A 177 11.94 7.56 -0.97
CA MET A 177 10.59 6.99 -0.98
C MET A 177 9.97 7.01 -2.40
N ALA A 178 10.13 8.11 -3.13
CA ALA A 178 9.69 8.22 -4.52
C ALA A 178 10.37 7.20 -5.43
N ALA A 179 11.69 7.01 -5.27
CA ALA A 179 12.44 6.03 -6.04
C ALA A 179 11.98 4.58 -5.74
N TYR A 180 11.76 4.23 -4.47
CA TYR A 180 11.22 2.92 -4.10
C TYR A 180 9.78 2.71 -4.59
N THR A 181 8.95 3.75 -4.58
CA THR A 181 7.61 3.69 -5.18
C THR A 181 7.69 3.42 -6.69
N THR A 182 8.61 4.08 -7.39
CA THR A 182 8.87 3.82 -8.82
C THR A 182 9.32 2.37 -9.05
N ALA A 183 10.22 1.85 -8.20
CA ALA A 183 10.66 0.46 -8.27
C ALA A 183 9.51 -0.52 -7.99
N ALA A 184 8.64 -0.23 -7.00
CA ALA A 184 7.45 -1.03 -6.73
C ALA A 184 6.48 -1.06 -7.93
N LEU A 185 6.28 0.07 -8.60
CA LEU A 185 5.51 0.12 -9.85
C LEU A 185 6.15 -0.74 -10.96
N ALA A 186 7.48 -0.78 -11.04
CA ALA A 186 8.16 -1.63 -12.01
C ALA A 186 7.99 -3.13 -11.71
N CYS A 187 8.00 -3.54 -10.43
CA CYS A 187 7.69 -4.92 -10.02
C CYS A 187 6.24 -5.32 -10.33
N ALA A 188 5.31 -4.37 -10.28
CA ALA A 188 3.89 -4.60 -10.53
C ALA A 188 3.53 -4.66 -12.03
N ARG A 189 4.49 -4.40 -12.93
CA ARG A 189 4.33 -4.35 -14.38
C ARG A 189 4.45 -5.77 -14.98
#